data_70a09ad059071a2b97a52461f80080da
#
_entry.id   70a09ad059071a2b97a52461f80080da
#
_cell.length_a   1.000
_cell.length_b   1.000
_cell.length_c   1.000
_cell.angle_alpha   90.00
_cell.angle_beta   90.00
_cell.angle_gamma   90.00
#
_symmetry.space_group_name_H-M   'P 1'
#
loop_
_entity.id
_entity.type
_entity.pdbx_description
1 polymer ?
#
loop_
_entity_poly.entity_id
_entity_poly.type
_entity_poly.pdbx_seq_one_letter_code
_entity_poly.pdbx_strand_id
1 'polypeptide(L)'
;MRSGIRIRVTGVGVALLAVAAGAPVAGAASADTTARPGMIDIADLPPDSLPWEGGARDEPGWYSDGPCSSGFGIGGIPEESVWDAGFSTSETASATEHAIVLPTEDEAVALAESIRQYFAGCADRWRQGSSIYTVTGYDYGSLDVEEGATVGGVHLTRNPSWQGYRNFLYGVGRDGSTVTYVEWESNWTQPDVPAFKETVRAAVNKLY
;
A
#
# COMPACT_ATOMS: atom_id res chain seq x y z
N MET A 1 49.09 35.34 -58.80
CA MET A 1 48.70 34.36 -59.80
C MET A 1 48.20 33.10 -59.10
N ARG A 2 46.88 32.90 -59.07
CA ARG A 2 46.24 31.58 -59.13
C ARG A 2 44.72 31.79 -58.91
N SER A 3 44.03 31.36 -59.93
CA SER A 3 42.64 31.47 -60.25
C SER A 3 41.76 30.70 -59.24
N GLY A 4 40.71 31.31 -58.74
CA GLY A 4 39.69 30.65 -57.90
C GLY A 4 38.42 30.35 -58.67
N ILE A 5 38.11 29.10 -58.79
CA ILE A 5 36.89 28.56 -59.41
C ILE A 5 35.70 28.79 -58.48
N ARG A 6 34.65 29.48 -58.95
CA ARG A 6 33.36 29.61 -58.25
C ARG A 6 32.42 28.50 -58.75
N ILE A 7 32.04 27.58 -57.87
CA ILE A 7 30.98 26.60 -58.13
C ILE A 7 29.68 27.17 -57.56
N ARG A 8 28.66 27.41 -58.39
CA ARG A 8 27.27 27.69 -57.97
C ARG A 8 26.54 26.37 -57.84
N VAL A 9 26.07 26.04 -56.66
CA VAL A 9 25.17 24.94 -56.41
C VAL A 9 23.78 25.52 -56.21
N THR A 10 22.89 25.21 -57.18
CA THR A 10 21.45 25.51 -57.12
C THR A 10 20.76 24.39 -56.35
N GLY A 11 20.38 24.63 -55.12
CA GLY A 11 19.62 23.70 -54.33
C GLY A 11 18.13 23.85 -54.55
N VAL A 12 17.51 22.79 -55.06
CA VAL A 12 16.04 22.65 -55.15
C VAL A 12 15.55 22.23 -53.76
N GLY A 13 14.83 23.12 -53.10
CA GLY A 13 14.19 22.83 -51.81
C GLY A 13 12.91 22.01 -52.00
N VAL A 14 12.90 20.78 -51.57
CA VAL A 14 11.66 19.97 -51.41
C VAL A 14 11.10 20.24 -50.02
N ALA A 15 9.99 20.96 -49.95
CA ALA A 15 9.24 21.15 -48.72
C ALA A 15 8.46 19.87 -48.40
N LEU A 16 8.91 19.10 -47.42
CA LEU A 16 8.14 18.00 -46.83
C LEU A 16 7.19 18.58 -45.79
N LEU A 17 5.88 18.62 -46.15
CA LEU A 17 4.78 18.85 -45.21
C LEU A 17 4.62 17.59 -44.33
N ALA A 18 5.13 17.62 -43.11
CA ALA A 18 4.83 16.62 -42.09
C ALA A 18 3.43 16.89 -41.53
N VAL A 19 2.44 16.10 -41.96
CA VAL A 19 1.13 16.03 -41.31
C VAL A 19 1.31 15.25 -40.00
N ALA A 20 1.39 15.96 -38.88
CA ALA A 20 1.31 15.36 -37.58
C ALA A 20 -0.13 14.86 -37.33
N ALA A 21 -0.38 13.57 -37.54
CA ALA A 21 -1.60 12.93 -37.09
C ALA A 21 -1.56 12.93 -35.53
N GLY A 22 -2.27 13.88 -34.92
CA GLY A 22 -2.50 13.88 -33.47
C GLY A 22 -3.31 12.65 -33.12
N ALA A 23 -2.69 11.66 -32.47
CA ALA A 23 -3.42 10.58 -31.81
C ALA A 23 -4.31 11.21 -30.72
N PRO A 24 -5.60 10.83 -30.63
CA PRO A 24 -6.42 11.26 -29.51
C PRO A 24 -5.78 10.71 -28.23
N VAL A 25 -5.41 11.59 -27.33
CA VAL A 25 -5.07 11.21 -25.96
C VAL A 25 -6.39 10.72 -25.36
N ALA A 26 -6.54 9.41 -25.21
CA ALA A 26 -7.63 8.85 -24.44
C ALA A 26 -7.48 9.41 -23.02
N GLY A 27 -8.36 10.33 -22.65
CA GLY A 27 -8.41 10.82 -21.27
C GLY A 27 -8.69 9.61 -20.38
N ALA A 28 -7.82 9.36 -19.42
CA ALA A 28 -8.11 8.37 -18.39
C ALA A 28 -9.42 8.76 -17.73
N ALA A 29 -10.39 7.84 -17.72
CA ALA A 29 -11.62 8.05 -16.98
C ALA A 29 -11.25 8.09 -15.48
N SER A 30 -11.75 9.12 -14.78
CA SER A 30 -11.60 9.14 -13.32
C SER A 30 -12.41 7.99 -12.71
N ALA A 31 -11.83 7.30 -11.73
CA ALA A 31 -12.53 6.26 -10.99
C ALA A 31 -13.69 6.85 -10.17
N ASP A 32 -14.73 6.05 -9.95
CA ASP A 32 -15.77 6.38 -8.97
C ASP A 32 -15.22 6.11 -7.56
N THR A 33 -14.79 7.16 -6.89
CA THR A 33 -14.16 7.09 -5.57
C THR A 33 -15.11 6.67 -4.46
N THR A 34 -16.44 6.57 -4.73
CA THR A 34 -17.44 6.09 -3.78
C THR A 34 -17.79 4.62 -3.97
N ALA A 35 -17.26 3.98 -5.03
CA ALA A 35 -17.46 2.55 -5.24
C ALA A 35 -16.76 1.75 -4.14
N ARG A 36 -17.51 0.85 -3.48
CA ARG A 36 -16.94 -0.02 -2.45
C ARG A 36 -16.05 -1.07 -3.10
N PRO A 37 -14.74 -1.12 -2.76
CA PRO A 37 -13.87 -2.21 -3.20
C PRO A 37 -14.20 -3.50 -2.45
N GLY A 38 -13.76 -4.64 -2.97
CA GLY A 38 -13.74 -5.87 -2.19
C GLY A 38 -12.74 -5.76 -1.05
N MET A 39 -13.07 -6.42 0.06
CA MET A 39 -12.26 -6.43 1.29
C MET A 39 -11.96 -7.87 1.69
N ILE A 40 -10.93 -8.10 2.49
CA ILE A 40 -10.68 -9.41 3.10
C ILE A 40 -11.81 -9.80 4.04
N ASP A 41 -11.91 -11.10 4.28
CA ASP A 41 -12.78 -11.69 5.29
C ASP A 41 -12.00 -12.59 6.25
N ILE A 42 -12.70 -13.20 7.21
CA ILE A 42 -12.08 -14.05 8.23
C ILE A 42 -11.25 -15.20 7.61
N ALA A 43 -11.67 -15.73 6.45
CA ALA A 43 -10.97 -16.84 5.80
C ALA A 43 -9.62 -16.43 5.18
N ASP A 44 -9.40 -15.15 4.94
CA ASP A 44 -8.14 -14.62 4.40
C ASP A 44 -7.10 -14.32 5.47
N LEU A 45 -7.47 -14.33 6.75
CA LEU A 45 -6.57 -13.99 7.86
C LEU A 45 -5.62 -15.13 8.20
N PRO A 46 -4.44 -14.83 8.75
CA PRO A 46 -3.56 -15.86 9.29
C PRO A 46 -4.29 -16.70 10.34
N PRO A 47 -4.07 -18.01 10.39
CA PRO A 47 -4.69 -18.86 11.41
C PRO A 47 -4.25 -18.42 12.82
N ASP A 48 -5.20 -18.40 13.74
CA ASP A 48 -4.96 -18.18 15.16
C ASP A 48 -5.52 -19.34 15.99
N SER A 49 -5.07 -19.48 17.23
CA SER A 49 -5.58 -20.48 18.18
C SER A 49 -7.00 -20.21 18.64
N LEU A 50 -7.45 -18.96 18.53
CA LEU A 50 -8.79 -18.49 18.83
C LEU A 50 -9.50 -18.08 17.53
N PRO A 51 -10.82 -18.21 17.49
CA PRO A 51 -11.58 -17.81 16.29
C PRO A 51 -11.51 -16.30 16.05
N TRP A 52 -11.37 -15.93 14.79
CA TRP A 52 -11.51 -14.56 14.36
C TRP A 52 -12.97 -14.11 14.34
N GLU A 53 -13.19 -12.88 14.73
CA GLU A 53 -14.49 -12.17 14.66
C GLU A 53 -14.28 -10.82 13.98
N GLY A 54 -15.32 -10.27 13.34
CA GLY A 54 -15.26 -8.97 12.66
C GLY A 54 -15.56 -9.05 11.17
N GLY A 55 -15.21 -8.02 10.45
CA GLY A 55 -15.44 -7.90 9.00
C GLY A 55 -15.39 -6.47 8.50
N ALA A 56 -15.67 -6.31 7.21
CA ALA A 56 -15.73 -5.03 6.55
C ALA A 56 -17.00 -4.25 6.97
N ARG A 57 -16.86 -2.92 7.11
CA ARG A 57 -17.96 -2.02 7.43
C ARG A 57 -18.83 -1.76 6.20
N ASP A 58 -20.10 -1.46 6.43
CA ASP A 58 -21.07 -1.18 5.36
C ASP A 58 -20.99 0.27 4.86
N GLU A 59 -20.39 1.16 5.65
CA GLU A 59 -20.23 2.57 5.34
C GLU A 59 -18.75 2.94 5.25
N PRO A 60 -18.37 3.85 4.31
CA PRO A 60 -17.01 4.35 4.23
C PRO A 60 -16.64 5.19 5.45
N GLY A 61 -15.37 5.31 5.70
CA GLY A 61 -14.80 6.14 6.77
C GLY A 61 -13.53 5.53 7.35
N TRP A 62 -12.79 6.36 8.09
CA TRP A 62 -11.61 5.94 8.82
C TRP A 62 -11.98 5.64 10.28
N TYR A 63 -11.95 4.39 10.68
CA TYR A 63 -12.47 3.97 11.99
C TYR A 63 -11.40 3.50 12.97
N SER A 64 -10.24 3.06 12.49
CA SER A 64 -9.20 2.55 13.36
C SER A 64 -7.81 2.74 12.78
N ASP A 65 -6.84 2.99 13.65
CA ASP A 65 -5.43 2.93 13.31
C ASP A 65 -4.84 1.61 13.81
N GLY A 66 -3.99 1.01 13.00
CA GLY A 66 -3.16 -0.09 13.43
C GLY A 66 -1.87 0.39 14.13
N PRO A 67 -1.06 -0.53 14.63
CA PRO A 67 0.15 -0.19 15.39
C PRO A 67 1.22 0.55 14.60
N CYS A 68 1.24 0.39 13.26
CA CYS A 68 2.18 1.05 12.38
C CYS A 68 1.57 2.21 11.58
N SER A 69 0.24 2.27 11.41
CA SER A 69 -0.46 3.38 10.76
C SER A 69 -0.76 4.55 11.70
N SER A 70 -0.73 4.34 13.01
CA SER A 70 -1.03 5.40 13.98
C SER A 70 -0.22 6.67 13.71
N GLY A 71 -0.94 7.78 13.49
CA GLY A 71 -0.37 9.06 13.11
C GLY A 71 -0.07 9.22 11.61
N PHE A 72 -0.40 8.24 10.78
CA PHE A 72 -0.41 8.41 9.32
C PHE A 72 -1.67 9.20 8.94
N GLY A 73 -1.48 10.42 8.49
CA GLY A 73 -2.59 11.25 8.02
C GLY A 73 -2.84 11.04 6.54
N ILE A 74 -4.06 10.68 6.17
CA ILE A 74 -4.53 10.66 4.77
C ILE A 74 -5.06 12.05 4.34
N GLY A 75 -4.43 13.11 4.81
CA GLY A 75 -4.91 14.48 4.59
C GLY A 75 -5.27 14.78 3.15
N GLY A 76 -6.50 15.27 2.95
CA GLY A 76 -7.02 15.61 1.62
C GLY A 76 -7.75 14.48 0.89
N ILE A 77 -7.77 13.25 1.43
CA ILE A 77 -8.59 12.14 0.91
C ILE A 77 -9.98 12.22 1.56
N PRO A 78 -11.07 12.25 0.77
CA PRO A 78 -12.41 12.25 1.30
C PRO A 78 -12.72 10.96 2.07
N GLU A 79 -13.43 11.08 3.21
CA GLU A 79 -13.79 9.90 4.02
C GLU A 79 -14.62 8.88 3.24
N GLU A 80 -15.47 9.34 2.32
CA GLU A 80 -16.29 8.49 1.45
C GLU A 80 -15.47 7.63 0.47
N SER A 81 -14.17 7.90 0.34
CA SER A 81 -13.24 7.13 -0.48
C SER A 81 -12.47 6.07 0.32
N VAL A 82 -12.67 6.01 1.64
CA VAL A 82 -11.96 5.11 2.55
C VAL A 82 -12.89 4.03 3.05
N TRP A 83 -12.47 2.79 2.94
CA TRP A 83 -13.19 1.61 3.42
C TRP A 83 -12.34 0.87 4.43
N ASP A 84 -12.97 0.35 5.47
CA ASP A 84 -12.31 -0.24 6.64
C ASP A 84 -12.90 -1.62 6.95
N ALA A 85 -12.02 -2.57 7.27
CA ALA A 85 -12.39 -3.85 7.84
C ALA A 85 -11.60 -4.07 9.13
N GLY A 86 -12.27 -4.49 10.19
CA GLY A 86 -11.66 -4.74 11.48
C GLY A 86 -11.95 -6.15 11.97
N PHE A 87 -10.91 -6.83 12.46
CA PHE A 87 -10.98 -8.20 12.95
C PHE A 87 -10.25 -8.32 14.27
N SER A 88 -10.72 -9.20 15.14
CA SER A 88 -10.04 -9.53 16.39
C SER A 88 -10.33 -10.96 16.81
N THR A 89 -9.40 -11.54 17.56
CA THR A 89 -9.70 -12.70 18.39
C THR A 89 -10.01 -12.22 19.80
N SER A 90 -10.58 -13.08 20.66
CA SER A 90 -10.98 -12.66 22.00
C SER A 90 -9.80 -12.22 22.91
N GLU A 91 -8.55 -12.62 22.60
CA GLU A 91 -7.43 -12.37 23.50
C GLU A 91 -6.08 -12.06 22.84
N THR A 92 -5.81 -12.58 21.63
CA THR A 92 -4.44 -12.72 21.14
C THR A 92 -4.08 -11.83 19.99
N ALA A 93 -4.98 -11.59 19.04
CA ALA A 93 -4.65 -10.93 17.80
C ALA A 93 -5.74 -9.96 17.33
N SER A 94 -5.34 -8.97 16.57
CA SER A 94 -6.22 -8.11 15.77
C SER A 94 -5.66 -7.89 14.38
N ALA A 95 -6.53 -7.56 13.44
CA ALA A 95 -6.16 -7.17 12.09
C ALA A 95 -7.08 -6.06 11.59
N THR A 96 -6.55 -5.18 10.77
CA THR A 96 -7.31 -4.15 10.06
C THR A 96 -6.90 -4.13 8.59
N GLU A 97 -7.86 -3.87 7.73
CA GLU A 97 -7.62 -3.52 6.35
C GLU A 97 -8.23 -2.16 6.05
N HIS A 98 -7.51 -1.34 5.33
CA HIS A 98 -8.01 -0.11 4.75
C HIS A 98 -7.87 -0.19 3.24
N ALA A 99 -8.95 0.10 2.52
CA ALA A 99 -8.94 0.26 1.08
C ALA A 99 -9.35 1.69 0.72
N ILE A 100 -8.55 2.35 -0.11
CA ILE A 100 -8.69 3.76 -0.44
C ILE A 100 -8.81 3.89 -1.95
N VAL A 101 -9.97 4.36 -2.41
CA VAL A 101 -10.25 4.56 -3.84
C VAL A 101 -9.89 5.99 -4.21
N LEU A 102 -9.01 6.16 -5.19
CA LEU A 102 -8.48 7.44 -5.63
C LEU A 102 -9.00 7.80 -7.04
N PRO A 103 -9.06 9.10 -7.38
CA PRO A 103 -9.54 9.53 -8.68
C PRO A 103 -8.69 9.02 -9.84
N THR A 104 -7.39 8.81 -9.62
CA THR A 104 -6.44 8.41 -10.64
C THR A 104 -5.44 7.39 -10.15
N GLU A 105 -4.89 6.61 -11.08
CA GLU A 105 -3.82 5.65 -10.80
C GLU A 105 -2.54 6.33 -10.31
N ASP A 106 -2.19 7.51 -10.85
CA ASP A 106 -1.01 8.27 -10.40
C ASP A 106 -1.11 8.67 -8.92
N GLU A 107 -2.31 9.06 -8.46
CA GLU A 107 -2.56 9.35 -7.05
C GLU A 107 -2.46 8.08 -6.19
N ALA A 108 -2.93 6.93 -6.70
CA ALA A 108 -2.82 5.65 -6.02
C ALA A 108 -1.35 5.22 -5.89
N VAL A 109 -0.54 5.36 -6.94
CA VAL A 109 0.92 5.12 -6.89
C VAL A 109 1.58 5.99 -5.82
N ALA A 110 1.28 7.29 -5.80
CA ALA A 110 1.86 8.22 -4.84
C ALA A 110 1.46 7.89 -3.38
N LEU A 111 0.17 7.54 -3.16
CA LEU A 111 -0.32 7.16 -1.85
C LEU A 111 0.30 5.84 -1.37
N ALA A 112 0.31 4.80 -2.21
CA ALA A 112 0.90 3.51 -1.87
C ALA A 112 2.38 3.66 -1.47
N GLU A 113 3.14 4.48 -2.21
CA GLU A 113 4.54 4.78 -1.88
C GLU A 113 4.66 5.51 -0.54
N SER A 114 3.78 6.49 -0.28
CA SER A 114 3.76 7.23 0.99
C SER A 114 3.48 6.31 2.19
N ILE A 115 2.48 5.42 2.07
CA ILE A 115 2.15 4.44 3.12
C ILE A 115 3.33 3.49 3.33
N ARG A 116 3.92 2.97 2.25
CA ARG A 116 5.08 2.07 2.31
C ARG A 116 6.26 2.69 3.04
N GLN A 117 6.59 3.95 2.73
CA GLN A 117 7.66 4.70 3.39
C GLN A 117 7.35 4.94 4.87
N TYR A 118 6.10 5.28 5.18
CA TYR A 118 5.67 5.47 6.56
C TYR A 118 5.78 4.18 7.37
N PHE A 119 5.34 3.06 6.81
CA PHE A 119 5.42 1.75 7.47
C PHE A 119 6.86 1.27 7.65
N ALA A 120 7.73 1.51 6.68
CA ALA A 120 9.17 1.23 6.82
C ALA A 120 9.80 1.93 8.03
N GLY A 121 9.29 3.09 8.41
CA GLY A 121 9.69 3.84 9.62
C GLY A 121 9.05 3.37 10.94
N CYS A 122 8.15 2.36 10.91
CA CYS A 122 7.41 1.93 12.10
C CYS A 122 8.32 1.50 13.26
N ALA A 123 9.33 0.67 12.99
CA ALA A 123 10.27 0.23 14.02
C ALA A 123 11.04 1.40 14.67
N ASP A 124 11.40 2.42 13.90
CA ASP A 124 12.10 3.59 14.42
C ASP A 124 11.19 4.46 15.29
N ARG A 125 9.92 4.62 14.92
CA ARG A 125 8.93 5.32 15.77
C ARG A 125 8.76 4.60 17.11
N TRP A 126 8.68 3.27 17.11
CA TRP A 126 8.61 2.48 18.33
C TRP A 126 9.86 2.60 19.20
N ARG A 127 11.07 2.63 18.60
CA ARG A 127 12.33 2.84 19.34
C ARG A 127 12.39 4.21 20.02
N GLN A 128 11.88 5.24 19.35
CA GLN A 128 11.84 6.61 19.90
C GLN A 128 10.76 6.78 20.97
N GLY A 129 9.62 6.09 20.83
CA GLY A 129 8.47 6.23 21.72
C GLY A 129 8.54 5.42 23.01
N SER A 130 9.45 4.45 23.12
CA SER A 130 9.46 3.55 24.29
C SER A 130 10.84 3.01 24.64
N SER A 131 11.25 3.23 25.89
CA SER A 131 12.47 2.65 26.48
C SER A 131 12.30 1.25 27.07
N ILE A 132 11.06 0.77 27.18
CA ILE A 132 10.76 -0.53 27.80
C ILE A 132 10.79 -1.71 26.82
N TYR A 133 10.93 -1.43 25.51
CA TYR A 133 11.00 -2.45 24.48
C TYR A 133 12.35 -2.48 23.77
N THR A 134 12.82 -3.69 23.47
CA THR A 134 13.77 -3.92 22.38
C THR A 134 12.97 -4.09 21.10
N VAL A 135 13.30 -3.29 20.07
CA VAL A 135 12.51 -3.20 18.84
C VAL A 135 13.33 -3.68 17.64
N THR A 136 12.82 -4.65 16.92
CA THR A 136 13.41 -5.16 15.68
C THR A 136 12.43 -4.97 14.52
N GLY A 137 12.86 -4.29 13.45
CA GLY A 137 12.11 -4.17 12.21
C GLY A 137 12.53 -5.26 11.21
N TYR A 138 11.60 -5.70 10.38
CA TYR A 138 11.79 -6.69 9.34
C TYR A 138 11.22 -6.22 8.01
N ASP A 139 11.97 -6.44 6.95
CA ASP A 139 11.51 -6.36 5.56
C ASP A 139 11.32 -7.79 5.05
N TYR A 140 10.09 -8.16 4.72
CA TYR A 140 9.74 -9.47 4.19
C TYR A 140 9.62 -9.49 2.67
N GLY A 141 9.95 -8.36 2.02
CA GLY A 141 10.04 -8.22 0.57
C GLY A 141 8.73 -7.93 -0.13
N SER A 142 8.80 -8.02 -1.47
CA SER A 142 7.68 -7.75 -2.37
C SER A 142 6.88 -9.01 -2.65
N LEU A 143 5.61 -8.83 -3.02
CA LEU A 143 4.73 -9.86 -3.54
C LEU A 143 4.45 -9.58 -5.01
N ASP A 144 4.46 -10.64 -5.80
CA ASP A 144 4.03 -10.62 -7.20
C ASP A 144 2.50 -10.82 -7.21
N VAL A 145 1.78 -9.72 -7.26
CA VAL A 145 0.31 -9.63 -7.27
C VAL A 145 -0.08 -8.30 -7.89
N GLU A 146 -0.97 -8.30 -8.88
CA GLU A 146 -1.42 -7.11 -9.64
C GLU A 146 -0.26 -6.12 -9.90
N GLU A 147 -0.34 -4.88 -9.43
CA GLU A 147 0.76 -3.90 -9.52
C GLU A 147 1.80 -4.02 -8.41
N GLY A 148 1.73 -5.09 -7.64
CA GLY A 148 2.66 -5.43 -6.58
C GLY A 148 2.21 -5.02 -5.19
N ALA A 149 2.78 -5.71 -4.20
CA ALA A 149 2.65 -5.36 -2.80
C ALA A 149 3.97 -5.53 -2.06
N THR A 150 4.09 -4.93 -0.88
CA THR A 150 5.24 -5.08 0.02
C THR A 150 4.79 -5.51 1.39
N VAL A 151 5.61 -6.29 2.09
CA VAL A 151 5.32 -6.77 3.43
C VAL A 151 6.49 -6.49 4.36
N GLY A 152 6.18 -5.99 5.53
CA GLY A 152 7.15 -5.77 6.61
C GLY A 152 6.58 -6.11 7.98
N GLY A 153 7.39 -5.90 9.01
CA GLY A 153 6.94 -6.15 10.38
C GLY A 153 7.83 -5.57 11.45
N VAL A 154 7.33 -5.56 12.68
CA VAL A 154 8.05 -5.11 13.86
C VAL A 154 7.83 -6.11 14.99
N HIS A 155 8.93 -6.51 15.63
CA HIS A 155 8.91 -7.32 16.84
C HIS A 155 9.35 -6.48 18.03
N LEU A 156 8.53 -6.48 19.08
CA LEU A 156 8.78 -5.81 20.34
C LEU A 156 8.99 -6.86 21.44
N THR A 157 10.16 -6.87 22.04
CA THR A 157 10.41 -7.66 23.26
C THR A 157 10.45 -6.72 24.44
N ARG A 158 9.61 -6.94 25.43
CA ARG A 158 9.59 -6.12 26.64
C ARG A 158 10.82 -6.40 27.52
N ASN A 159 11.38 -5.35 28.09
CA ASN A 159 12.51 -5.46 29.02
C ASN A 159 12.04 -5.38 30.49
N PRO A 160 12.27 -6.42 31.31
CA PRO A 160 12.92 -7.70 30.97
C PRO A 160 12.04 -8.60 30.10
N SER A 161 12.66 -9.43 29.24
CA SER A 161 12.01 -10.22 28.19
C SER A 161 10.92 -11.19 28.64
N TRP A 162 10.96 -11.64 29.91
CA TRP A 162 9.93 -12.51 30.48
C TRP A 162 8.55 -11.82 30.64
N GLN A 163 8.46 -10.49 30.46
CA GLN A 163 7.20 -9.75 30.51
C GLN A 163 6.42 -9.78 29.18
N GLY A 164 6.92 -10.49 28.18
CA GLY A 164 6.20 -10.73 26.95
C GLY A 164 6.78 -9.99 25.72
N TYR A 165 6.11 -10.20 24.61
CA TYR A 165 6.44 -9.59 23.32
C TYR A 165 5.17 -9.24 22.56
N ARG A 166 5.30 -8.37 21.55
CA ARG A 166 4.27 -8.04 20.57
C ARG A 166 4.85 -8.14 19.19
N ASN A 167 4.05 -8.57 18.26
CA ASN A 167 4.41 -8.64 16.84
C ASN A 167 3.43 -7.82 16.03
N PHE A 168 3.94 -7.05 15.10
CA PHE A 168 3.16 -6.35 14.09
C PHE A 168 3.62 -6.80 12.72
N LEU A 169 2.67 -7.08 11.85
CA LEU A 169 2.90 -7.24 10.41
C LEU A 169 2.11 -6.17 9.68
N TYR A 170 2.63 -5.72 8.56
CA TYR A 170 1.94 -4.79 7.69
C TYR A 170 2.23 -5.12 6.22
N GLY A 171 1.24 -4.90 5.38
CA GLY A 171 1.36 -5.05 3.95
C GLY A 171 0.67 -3.91 3.22
N VAL A 172 1.24 -3.46 2.11
CA VAL A 172 0.70 -2.39 1.27
C VAL A 172 0.72 -2.85 -0.17
N GLY A 173 -0.39 -2.73 -0.86
CA GLY A 173 -0.51 -3.03 -2.27
C GLY A 173 -1.54 -2.15 -2.97
N ARG A 174 -1.72 -2.33 -4.26
CA ARG A 174 -2.72 -1.61 -5.05
C ARG A 174 -3.19 -2.43 -6.25
N ASP A 175 -4.35 -2.06 -6.75
CA ASP A 175 -4.87 -2.43 -8.05
C ASP A 175 -5.52 -1.20 -8.70
N GLY A 176 -5.01 -0.81 -9.87
CA GLY A 176 -5.42 0.40 -10.56
C GLY A 176 -5.36 1.66 -9.69
N SER A 177 -6.50 2.29 -9.47
CA SER A 177 -6.65 3.51 -8.66
C SER A 177 -6.97 3.25 -7.19
N THR A 178 -6.97 1.99 -6.73
CA THR A 178 -7.26 1.62 -5.34
C THR A 178 -6.03 1.10 -4.63
N VAL A 179 -5.76 1.67 -3.46
CA VAL A 179 -4.68 1.25 -2.55
C VAL A 179 -5.29 0.49 -1.39
N THR A 180 -4.71 -0.64 -1.05
CA THR A 180 -5.03 -1.34 0.20
C THR A 180 -3.80 -1.47 1.08
N TYR A 181 -4.02 -1.41 2.39
CA TYR A 181 -3.03 -1.87 3.35
C TYR A 181 -3.68 -2.66 4.47
N VAL A 182 -2.96 -3.66 4.92
CA VAL A 182 -3.37 -4.56 5.99
C VAL A 182 -2.38 -4.45 7.12
N GLU A 183 -2.86 -4.32 8.34
CA GLU A 183 -2.07 -4.49 9.55
C GLU A 183 -2.59 -5.65 10.38
N TRP A 184 -1.68 -6.39 10.97
CA TRP A 184 -1.95 -7.47 11.90
C TRP A 184 -1.07 -7.29 13.14
N GLU A 185 -1.65 -7.49 14.31
CA GLU A 185 -0.87 -7.54 15.55
C GLU A 185 -1.23 -8.76 16.39
N SER A 186 -0.27 -9.22 17.14
CA SER A 186 -0.48 -10.25 18.16
C SER A 186 0.40 -10.03 19.38
N ASN A 187 -0.19 -10.33 20.55
CA ASN A 187 0.52 -10.49 21.81
C ASN A 187 0.72 -11.99 22.01
N TRP A 188 1.95 -12.43 22.32
CA TRP A 188 2.27 -13.82 22.68
C TRP A 188 2.31 -14.83 21.54
N THR A 189 1.88 -14.48 20.33
CA THR A 189 1.92 -15.37 19.16
C THR A 189 3.04 -14.95 18.21
N GLN A 190 3.84 -15.89 17.73
CA GLN A 190 4.79 -15.65 16.65
C GLN A 190 4.03 -15.46 15.35
N PRO A 191 4.40 -14.47 14.54
CA PRO A 191 3.70 -14.21 13.29
C PRO A 191 3.93 -15.33 12.27
N ASP A 192 2.85 -15.81 11.66
CA ASP A 192 2.92 -16.63 10.46
C ASP A 192 3.07 -15.70 9.24
N VAL A 193 4.31 -15.34 8.95
CA VAL A 193 4.63 -14.44 7.83
C VAL A 193 4.19 -15.00 6.48
N PRO A 194 4.36 -16.29 6.16
CA PRO A 194 3.78 -16.89 4.96
C PRO A 194 2.27 -16.70 4.85
N ALA A 195 1.52 -17.02 5.91
CA ALA A 195 0.06 -16.85 5.91
C ALA A 195 -0.34 -15.37 5.78
N PHE A 196 0.34 -14.45 6.46
CA PHE A 196 0.09 -13.03 6.32
C PHE A 196 0.37 -12.51 4.90
N LYS A 197 1.37 -13.05 4.21
CA LYS A 197 1.60 -12.74 2.79
C LYS A 197 0.42 -13.15 1.91
N GLU A 198 -0.23 -14.27 2.21
CA GLU A 198 -1.46 -14.67 1.49
C GLU A 198 -2.62 -13.71 1.82
N THR A 199 -2.74 -13.25 3.08
CA THR A 199 -3.71 -12.21 3.45
C THR A 199 -3.51 -10.94 2.61
N VAL A 200 -2.27 -10.47 2.47
CA VAL A 200 -1.97 -9.28 1.66
C VAL A 200 -2.28 -9.52 0.17
N ARG A 201 -1.99 -10.73 -0.37
CA ARG A 201 -2.42 -11.08 -1.74
C ARG A 201 -3.93 -11.05 -1.89
N ALA A 202 -4.65 -11.62 -0.93
CA ALA A 202 -6.11 -11.62 -0.94
C ALA A 202 -6.66 -10.18 -0.91
N ALA A 203 -6.08 -9.31 -0.08
CA ALA A 203 -6.48 -7.92 0.02
C ALA A 203 -6.34 -7.18 -1.33
N VAL A 204 -5.23 -7.37 -2.05
CA VAL A 204 -5.04 -6.76 -3.37
C VAL A 204 -5.96 -7.38 -4.42
N ASN A 205 -6.03 -8.70 -4.51
CA ASN A 205 -6.82 -9.41 -5.52
C ASN A 205 -8.34 -9.20 -5.38
N LYS A 206 -8.81 -8.79 -4.21
CA LYS A 206 -10.24 -8.54 -3.96
C LYS A 206 -10.69 -7.12 -4.29
N LEU A 207 -9.79 -6.20 -4.57
CA LEU A 207 -10.13 -4.82 -4.83
C LEU A 207 -11.09 -4.66 -6.02
N TYR A 208 -11.00 -5.57 -7.02
CA TYR A 208 -11.89 -5.60 -8.21
C TYR A 208 -12.15 -7.02 -8.72
#